data_077227dafaf26525ccf705488ac88cec
#
_entry.id   077227dafaf26525ccf705488ac88cec
#
_cell.length_a   1.000
_cell.length_b   1.000
_cell.length_c   1.000
_cell.angle_alpha   90.00
_cell.angle_beta   90.00
_cell.angle_gamma   90.00
#
_symmetry.space_group_name_H-M   'P 1'
#
loop_
_entity.id
_entity.type
_entity.pdbx_description
1 polymer ?
#
loop_
_entity_poly.entity_id
_entity_poly.type
_entity_poly.pdbx_seq_one_letter_code
_entity_poly.pdbx_strand_id
1 'polypeptide(L)'
;MKQELLEFIEKFNIINRSMETFWEIFENYKTDPDYKEEFDEIFGEFDEKSFTVSMKEISYNLHSVSEDSYEYINLYIQMVYKGEQIGRYKPIFDMKGEWEDDYFVTYTVNTKNRVWQLTD
;
A
#
# COMPACT_ATOMS: atom_id res chain seq x y z
N MET A 1 0.12 -22.52 -7.90
CA MET A 1 0.60 -21.23 -7.36
C MET A 1 -0.52 -20.37 -6.81
N LYS A 2 -1.60 -20.18 -7.55
CA LYS A 2 -2.73 -19.38 -7.07
C LYS A 2 -3.33 -19.91 -5.77
N GLN A 3 -3.56 -21.22 -5.71
CA GLN A 3 -4.16 -21.85 -4.54
C GLN A 3 -3.27 -21.70 -3.30
N GLU A 4 -1.98 -21.91 -3.48
CA GLU A 4 -1.02 -21.77 -2.38
C GLU A 4 -0.97 -20.33 -1.86
N LEU A 5 -1.04 -19.37 -2.77
CA LEU A 5 -1.05 -17.96 -2.41
C LEU A 5 -2.30 -17.61 -1.61
N LEU A 6 -3.46 -18.07 -2.04
CA LEU A 6 -4.72 -17.83 -1.33
C LEU A 6 -4.72 -18.47 0.06
N GLU A 7 -4.16 -19.66 0.18
CA GLU A 7 -4.04 -20.35 1.46
C GLU A 7 -3.11 -19.60 2.42
N PHE A 8 -2.02 -19.07 1.90
CA PHE A 8 -1.09 -18.25 2.68
C PHE A 8 -1.79 -16.99 3.21
N ILE A 9 -2.51 -16.31 2.33
CA ILE A 9 -3.23 -15.07 2.68
C ILE A 9 -4.24 -15.34 3.80
N GLU A 10 -4.98 -16.42 3.70
CA GLU A 10 -5.96 -16.79 4.71
C GLU A 10 -5.31 -17.23 6.01
N LYS A 11 -4.30 -18.10 5.92
CA LYS A 11 -3.62 -18.62 7.09
C LYS A 11 -3.06 -17.55 8.00
N PHE A 12 -2.46 -16.52 7.41
CA PHE A 12 -1.81 -15.46 8.16
C PHE A 12 -2.65 -14.18 8.27
N ASN A 13 -3.91 -14.25 7.82
CA ASN A 13 -4.83 -13.12 7.88
C ASN A 13 -4.25 -11.84 7.26
N ILE A 14 -3.61 -12.01 6.12
CA ILE A 14 -2.81 -10.97 5.49
C ILE A 14 -3.64 -9.75 5.07
N ILE A 15 -4.81 -9.96 4.49
CA ILE A 15 -5.64 -8.86 3.99
C ILE A 15 -6.13 -7.98 5.14
N ASN A 16 -6.70 -8.58 6.17
CA ASN A 16 -7.22 -7.81 7.30
C ASN A 16 -6.11 -7.06 8.04
N ARG A 17 -4.99 -7.71 8.24
CA ARG A 17 -3.83 -7.08 8.89
C ARG A 17 -3.33 -5.89 8.07
N SER A 18 -3.27 -6.04 6.75
CA SER A 18 -2.84 -4.97 5.86
C SER A 18 -3.81 -3.80 5.88
N MET A 19 -5.10 -4.07 5.88
CA MET A 19 -6.11 -3.01 5.90
C MET A 19 -6.12 -2.27 7.24
N GLU A 20 -5.97 -2.98 8.34
CA GLU A 20 -5.88 -2.33 9.65
C GLU A 20 -4.68 -1.39 9.72
N THR A 21 -3.52 -1.87 9.27
CA THR A 21 -2.31 -1.05 9.26
C THR A 21 -2.45 0.13 8.31
N PHE A 22 -3.07 -0.09 7.14
CA PHE A 22 -3.34 0.99 6.21
C PHE A 22 -4.11 2.13 6.89
N TRP A 23 -5.20 1.80 7.58
CA TRP A 23 -6.03 2.83 8.20
C TRP A 23 -5.32 3.56 9.33
N GLU A 24 -4.47 2.88 10.08
CA GLU A 24 -3.63 3.52 11.08
C GLU A 24 -2.68 4.53 10.44
N ILE A 25 -2.02 4.13 9.36
CA ILE A 25 -1.09 4.99 8.64
C ILE A 25 -1.83 6.18 8.04
N PHE A 26 -2.97 5.93 7.40
CA PHE A 26 -3.75 6.99 6.78
C PHE A 26 -4.23 8.01 7.80
N GLU A 27 -4.71 7.55 8.96
CA GLU A 27 -5.16 8.45 10.01
C GLU A 27 -4.01 9.31 10.54
N ASN A 28 -2.84 8.72 10.71
CA ASN A 28 -1.65 9.47 11.11
C ASN A 28 -1.24 10.49 10.05
N TYR A 29 -1.28 10.11 8.79
CA TYR A 29 -0.98 11.01 7.67
C TYR A 29 -1.94 12.20 7.64
N LYS A 30 -3.22 11.94 7.84
CA LYS A 30 -4.27 12.95 7.83
C LYS A 30 -4.13 13.96 8.97
N THR A 31 -3.65 13.51 10.13
CA THR A 31 -3.60 14.34 11.35
C THR A 31 -2.23 14.90 11.67
N ASP A 32 -1.18 14.44 11.01
CA ASP A 32 0.19 14.89 11.26
C ASP A 32 0.41 16.29 10.66
N PRO A 33 0.78 17.28 11.49
CA PRO A 33 1.04 18.64 11.00
C PRO A 33 2.08 18.71 9.90
N ASP A 34 3.05 17.79 9.88
CA ASP A 34 4.11 17.79 8.88
C ASP A 34 3.58 17.45 7.48
N TYR A 35 2.42 16.81 7.40
CA TYR A 35 1.81 16.42 6.13
C TYR A 35 0.56 17.22 5.79
N LYS A 36 0.22 18.22 6.60
CA LYS A 36 -1.02 18.97 6.41
C LYS A 36 -1.10 19.64 5.05
N GLU A 37 -0.03 20.27 4.61
CA GLU A 37 0.01 20.97 3.33
C GLU A 37 -0.18 19.99 2.16
N GLU A 38 0.52 18.87 2.22
CA GLU A 38 0.39 17.82 1.21
C GLU A 38 -1.01 17.21 1.20
N PHE A 39 -1.54 16.93 2.38
CA PHE A 39 -2.89 16.39 2.51
C PHE A 39 -3.93 17.33 1.93
N ASP A 40 -3.83 18.61 2.25
CA ASP A 40 -4.76 19.62 1.76
C ASP A 40 -4.67 19.79 0.24
N GLU A 41 -3.48 19.65 -0.32
CA GLU A 41 -3.28 19.69 -1.76
C GLU A 41 -3.98 18.54 -2.49
N ILE A 42 -3.91 17.35 -1.91
CA ILE A 42 -4.49 16.15 -2.52
C ILE A 42 -6.00 16.09 -2.30
N PHE A 43 -6.45 16.33 -1.08
CA PHE A 43 -7.82 16.08 -0.68
C PHE A 43 -8.67 17.33 -0.55
N GLY A 44 -8.05 18.48 -0.29
CA GLY A 44 -8.79 19.69 0.03
C GLY A 44 -9.61 19.48 1.31
N GLU A 45 -10.88 19.80 1.25
CA GLU A 45 -11.81 19.47 2.31
C GLU A 45 -12.19 18.01 2.14
N PHE A 46 -11.69 17.15 3.01
CA PHE A 46 -11.81 15.71 2.85
C PHE A 46 -13.26 15.23 2.94
N ASP A 47 -13.71 14.59 1.86
CA ASP A 47 -15.02 13.97 1.79
C ASP A 47 -14.86 12.45 1.86
N GLU A 48 -15.13 11.89 3.03
CA GLU A 48 -14.97 10.47 3.28
C GLU A 48 -15.75 9.59 2.31
N LYS A 49 -16.90 10.04 1.86
CA LYS A 49 -17.74 9.28 0.93
C LYS A 49 -17.12 9.13 -0.45
N SER A 50 -16.22 10.02 -0.80
CA SER A 50 -15.55 10.02 -2.10
C SER A 50 -14.24 9.27 -2.08
N PHE A 51 -13.84 8.73 -0.91
CA PHE A 51 -12.58 8.04 -0.74
C PHE A 51 -12.80 6.53 -0.73
N THR A 52 -12.12 5.85 -1.63
CA THR A 52 -12.21 4.39 -1.79
C THR A 52 -10.84 3.76 -1.69
N VAL A 53 -10.75 2.70 -0.93
CA VAL A 53 -9.53 1.92 -0.77
C VAL A 53 -9.83 0.50 -1.20
N SER A 54 -9.06 -0.02 -2.14
CA SER A 54 -9.29 -1.37 -2.65
C SER A 54 -7.99 -2.10 -2.90
N MET A 55 -7.99 -3.39 -2.59
CA MET A 55 -6.86 -4.23 -2.89
C MET A 55 -6.90 -4.62 -4.36
N LYS A 56 -5.83 -4.35 -5.08
CA LYS A 56 -5.75 -4.59 -6.52
C LYS A 56 -4.92 -5.80 -6.90
N GLU A 57 -3.91 -6.10 -6.12
CA GLU A 57 -2.97 -7.13 -6.52
C GLU A 57 -2.32 -7.77 -5.30
N ILE A 58 -2.08 -9.06 -5.41
CA ILE A 58 -1.28 -9.82 -4.45
C ILE A 58 -0.21 -10.50 -5.27
N SER A 59 1.04 -10.34 -4.92
CA SER A 59 2.11 -10.98 -5.66
C SER A 59 3.08 -11.72 -4.77
N TYR A 60 3.53 -12.85 -5.30
CA TYR A 60 4.63 -13.63 -4.76
C TYR A 60 5.89 -13.23 -5.52
N ASN A 61 6.96 -12.97 -4.78
CA ASN A 61 8.20 -12.48 -5.36
C ASN A 61 9.37 -13.33 -4.88
N LEU A 62 10.21 -13.69 -5.83
CA LEU A 62 11.45 -14.39 -5.53
C LEU A 62 12.60 -13.55 -6.04
N HIS A 63 13.43 -13.10 -5.13
CA HIS A 63 14.68 -12.44 -5.46
C HIS A 63 15.78 -13.47 -5.40
N SER A 64 16.36 -13.75 -6.54
CA SER A 64 17.47 -14.70 -6.64
C SER A 64 18.63 -13.99 -7.30
N VAL A 65 19.44 -13.36 -6.49
CA VAL A 65 20.67 -12.74 -6.97
C VAL A 65 21.79 -13.49 -6.28
N SER A 66 22.28 -14.55 -6.93
CA SER A 66 23.29 -15.41 -6.39
C SER A 66 22.78 -16.30 -5.25
N GLU A 67 23.57 -16.50 -4.19
CA GLU A 67 23.24 -17.42 -3.10
C GLU A 67 22.23 -16.87 -2.11
N ASP A 68 21.97 -15.56 -2.16
CA ASP A 68 21.11 -14.89 -1.20
C ASP A 68 19.72 -14.66 -1.77
N SER A 69 19.05 -15.74 -2.19
CA SER A 69 17.67 -15.63 -2.64
C SER A 69 16.74 -15.50 -1.45
N TYR A 70 15.72 -14.68 -1.60
CA TYR A 70 14.67 -14.57 -0.60
C TYR A 70 13.31 -14.39 -1.28
N GLU A 71 12.29 -14.80 -0.57
CA GLU A 71 10.92 -14.81 -1.05
C GLU A 71 10.07 -13.91 -0.19
N TYR A 72 9.10 -13.24 -0.80
CA TYR A 72 8.17 -12.42 -0.07
C TYR A 72 6.85 -12.27 -0.80
N ILE A 73 5.82 -11.89 -0.06
CA ILE A 73 4.49 -11.60 -0.58
C ILE A 73 4.26 -10.11 -0.39
N ASN A 74 3.74 -9.44 -1.41
CA ASN A 74 3.29 -8.07 -1.22
C ASN A 74 1.87 -7.89 -1.76
N LEU A 75 1.17 -6.94 -1.16
CA LEU A 75 -0.14 -6.52 -1.62
C LEU A 75 -0.02 -5.13 -2.24
N TYR A 76 -0.89 -4.85 -3.19
CA TYR A 76 -1.04 -3.52 -3.76
C TYR A 76 -2.43 -3.02 -3.39
N ILE A 77 -2.48 -2.00 -2.55
CA ILE A 77 -3.73 -1.37 -2.11
C ILE A 77 -3.80 0.01 -2.73
N GLN A 78 -4.87 0.27 -3.45
CA GLN A 78 -5.05 1.51 -4.20
C GLN A 78 -5.95 2.47 -3.45
N MET A 79 -5.55 3.75 -3.40
CA MET A 79 -6.37 4.82 -2.87
C MET A 79 -6.93 5.64 -4.02
N VAL A 80 -8.26 5.80 -4.04
CA VAL A 80 -8.96 6.59 -5.06
C VAL A 80 -9.79 7.66 -4.37
N TYR A 81 -9.68 8.88 -4.82
CA TYR A 81 -10.46 9.99 -4.29
C TYR A 81 -11.11 10.75 -5.43
N LYS A 82 -12.45 10.86 -5.37
CA LYS A 82 -13.23 11.52 -6.42
C LYS A 82 -12.93 10.98 -7.81
N GLY A 83 -12.78 9.65 -7.91
CA GLY A 83 -12.55 8.98 -9.17
C GLY A 83 -11.11 8.96 -9.67
N GLU A 84 -10.19 9.53 -8.93
CA GLU A 84 -8.80 9.63 -9.33
C GLU A 84 -7.90 8.88 -8.36
N GLN A 85 -6.96 8.11 -8.87
CA GLN A 85 -6.00 7.44 -8.01
C GLN A 85 -5.07 8.47 -7.39
N ILE A 86 -5.03 8.50 -6.05
CA ILE A 86 -4.22 9.48 -5.33
C ILE A 86 -3.10 8.88 -4.51
N GLY A 87 -2.97 7.58 -4.54
CA GLY A 87 -1.90 6.92 -3.82
C GLY A 87 -2.00 5.42 -3.81
N ARG A 88 -1.03 4.81 -3.15
CA ARG A 88 -0.98 3.36 -3.00
C ARG A 88 -0.29 2.98 -1.70
N TYR A 89 -0.59 1.76 -1.25
CA TYR A 89 0.04 1.19 -0.08
C TYR A 89 0.45 -0.23 -0.40
N LYS A 90 1.70 -0.59 -0.09
CA LYS A 90 2.25 -1.91 -0.39
C LYS A 90 2.90 -2.51 0.84
N PRO A 91 2.19 -3.30 1.61
CA PRO A 91 2.80 -4.07 2.70
C PRO A 91 3.53 -5.30 2.17
N ILE A 92 4.63 -5.65 2.82
CA ILE A 92 5.47 -6.77 2.44
C ILE A 92 5.58 -7.73 3.61
N PHE A 93 5.38 -9.03 3.33
CA PHE A 93 5.42 -10.09 4.32
C PHE A 93 6.43 -11.16 3.90
N ASP A 94 7.12 -11.74 4.88
CA ASP A 94 7.97 -12.88 4.60
C ASP A 94 7.15 -14.16 4.46
N MET A 95 7.79 -15.27 4.18
CA MET A 95 7.09 -16.55 3.96
C MET A 95 6.58 -17.20 5.25
N LYS A 96 6.88 -16.60 6.39
CA LYS A 96 6.30 -17.00 7.67
C LYS A 96 5.08 -16.17 8.04
N GLY A 97 4.68 -15.27 7.15
CA GLY A 97 3.55 -14.36 7.39
C GLY A 97 3.88 -13.20 8.30
N GLU A 98 5.15 -12.95 8.54
CA GLU A 98 5.59 -11.84 9.36
C GLU A 98 5.78 -10.60 8.52
N TRP A 99 5.44 -9.47 9.09
CA TRP A 99 5.63 -8.16 8.47
C TRP A 99 7.11 -7.85 8.28
N GLU A 100 7.50 -7.46 7.07
CA GLU A 100 8.89 -7.06 6.80
C GLU A 100 9.04 -5.56 6.57
N ASP A 101 8.18 -4.99 5.73
CA ASP A 101 8.31 -3.60 5.32
C ASP A 101 6.99 -3.13 4.72
N ASP A 102 6.88 -1.84 4.45
CA ASP A 102 5.74 -1.31 3.73
C ASP A 102 6.10 0.00 3.04
N TYR A 103 5.28 0.37 2.05
CA TYR A 103 5.45 1.60 1.30
C TYR A 103 4.10 2.29 1.15
N PHE A 104 4.00 3.48 1.71
CA PHE A 104 2.82 4.32 1.62
C PHE A 104 3.19 5.54 0.77
N VAL A 105 2.55 5.68 -0.39
CA VAL A 105 2.88 6.74 -1.35
C VAL A 105 1.60 7.48 -1.73
N THR A 106 1.64 8.81 -1.64
CA THR A 106 0.57 9.65 -2.13
C THR A 106 1.08 10.49 -3.30
N TYR A 107 0.17 10.83 -4.22
CA TYR A 107 0.52 11.56 -5.44
C TYR A 107 0.09 13.01 -5.32
N THR A 108 1.05 13.88 -5.10
CA THR A 108 0.83 15.32 -5.22
C THR A 108 0.84 15.69 -6.70
N VAL A 109 0.59 16.92 -7.04
CA VAL A 109 0.63 17.39 -8.42
C VAL A 109 2.00 17.09 -9.04
N ASN A 110 3.07 17.36 -8.32
CA ASN A 110 4.42 17.08 -8.80
C ASN A 110 4.67 15.59 -8.92
N THR A 111 4.18 14.81 -7.96
CA THR A 111 4.33 13.37 -7.95
C THR A 111 3.56 12.73 -9.09
N LYS A 112 2.35 13.21 -9.39
CA LYS A 112 1.55 12.68 -10.51
C LYS A 112 2.27 12.84 -11.85
N ASN A 113 2.97 13.93 -12.03
CA ASN A 113 3.73 14.18 -13.25
C ASN A 113 4.99 13.32 -13.34
N ARG A 114 5.38 12.70 -12.24
CA ARG A 114 6.61 11.92 -12.13
C ARG A 114 6.35 10.51 -11.60
N VAL A 115 5.14 10.02 -11.73
CA VAL A 115 4.72 8.77 -11.13
C VAL A 115 5.61 7.58 -11.52
N TRP A 116 6.17 7.61 -12.71
CA TRP A 116 7.02 6.54 -13.21
C TRP A 116 8.37 6.46 -12.51
N GLN A 117 8.72 7.51 -11.80
CA GLN A 117 9.98 7.59 -11.06
C GLN A 117 9.81 7.18 -9.61
N LEU A 118 8.57 6.96 -9.20
CA LEU A 118 8.30 6.55 -7.84
C LEU A 118 8.59 5.08 -7.69
N THR A 119 9.51 4.79 -6.86
CA THR A 119 9.79 3.43 -6.48
C THR A 119 9.61 3.34 -4.99
N ASP A 120 9.07 2.27 -4.61
CA ASP A 120 8.86 2.05 -3.19
C ASP A 120 10.12 1.62 -2.51
#